data_d03991ddced50af2fb0d5a389b575e24
#
_entry.id   d03991ddced50af2fb0d5a389b575e24
#
_cell.length_a   1.000
_cell.length_b   1.000
_cell.length_c   1.000
_cell.angle_alpha   90.00
_cell.angle_beta   90.00
_cell.angle_gamma   90.00
#
_symmetry.space_group_name_H-M   'P 1'
#
loop_
_entity.id
_entity.type
_entity.pdbx_description
1 polymer ?
#
loop_
_entity_poly.entity_id
_entity_poly.type
_entity_poly.pdbx_seq_one_letter_code
_entity_poly.pdbx_strand_id
1 'polypeptide(L)'
;LVELARLLDSPEYLDRLAAERAEKSDRTESDIRLRDRVLRELYGASLPDGANNILGVEYIRALRRIGGTLTPVTVRREGDETATRSRSALRTEDMRGLSELCPPEMTELLTDRPDTGRLYPLAFDRFSRDEPIADIDGLSADLYYRIRDRISVCRDTDELVAAVTTKKYTSARV
;
A
#
# COMPACT_ATOMS: atom_id res chain seq x y z
N LEU A 1 1.32 19.97 -5.41
CA LEU A 1 0.86 18.64 -5.88
C LEU A 1 0.17 18.72 -7.24
N VAL A 2 -0.72 19.72 -7.48
CA VAL A 2 -1.45 19.86 -8.76
C VAL A 2 -0.50 20.04 -9.93
N GLU A 3 0.49 20.94 -9.81
CA GLU A 3 1.47 21.15 -10.87
C GLU A 3 2.31 19.89 -11.12
N LEU A 4 2.73 19.21 -10.07
CA LEU A 4 3.46 17.95 -10.20
C LEU A 4 2.64 16.88 -10.93
N ALA A 5 1.34 16.78 -10.64
CA ALA A 5 0.44 15.88 -11.35
C ALA A 5 0.36 16.21 -12.87
N ARG A 6 0.44 17.48 -13.25
CA ARG A 6 0.51 17.88 -14.66
C ARG A 6 1.80 17.43 -15.33
N LEU A 7 2.93 17.67 -14.68
CA LEU A 7 4.24 17.25 -15.21
C LEU A 7 4.30 15.74 -15.43
N LEU A 8 3.81 14.96 -14.47
CA LEU A 8 3.78 13.49 -14.54
C LEU A 8 2.80 12.94 -15.60
N ASP A 9 1.86 13.74 -16.08
CA ASP A 9 0.94 13.37 -17.17
C ASP A 9 1.32 14.02 -18.51
N SER A 10 2.43 14.76 -18.59
CA SER A 10 2.89 15.33 -19.84
C SER A 10 3.38 14.24 -20.81
N PRO A 11 3.12 14.39 -22.12
CA PRO A 11 3.62 13.44 -23.12
C PRO A 11 5.14 13.25 -23.05
N GLU A 12 5.88 14.34 -22.89
CA GLU A 12 7.35 14.32 -22.80
C GLU A 12 7.85 13.45 -21.64
N TYR A 13 7.22 13.56 -20.45
CA TYR A 13 7.56 12.72 -19.30
C TYR A 13 7.22 11.25 -19.55
N LEU A 14 6.03 10.98 -20.08
CA LEU A 14 5.56 9.62 -20.33
C LEU A 14 6.41 8.90 -21.37
N ASP A 15 6.77 9.59 -22.47
CA ASP A 15 7.61 9.03 -23.52
C ASP A 15 9.03 8.76 -23.00
N ARG A 16 9.61 9.72 -22.25
CA ARG A 16 10.92 9.50 -21.64
C ARG A 16 10.94 8.37 -20.64
N LEU A 17 9.92 8.27 -19.80
CA LEU A 17 9.78 7.18 -18.82
C LEU A 17 9.61 5.82 -19.52
N ALA A 18 8.84 5.75 -20.60
CA ALA A 18 8.66 4.54 -21.40
C ALA A 18 9.98 4.09 -22.06
N ALA A 19 10.75 5.02 -22.63
CA ALA A 19 12.06 4.74 -23.20
C ALA A 19 13.03 4.17 -22.15
N GLU A 20 13.12 4.80 -20.98
CA GLU A 20 13.97 4.34 -19.87
C GLU A 20 13.58 2.95 -19.37
N ARG A 21 12.30 2.63 -19.35
CA ARG A 21 11.81 1.29 -18.97
C ARG A 21 12.14 0.24 -20.02
N ALA A 22 12.12 0.61 -21.31
CA ALA A 22 12.43 -0.30 -22.40
C ALA A 22 13.95 -0.62 -22.48
N GLU A 23 14.80 0.36 -22.20
CA GLU A 23 16.26 0.18 -22.19
C GLU A 23 16.78 -0.65 -21.00
N LYS A 24 16.09 -0.62 -19.88
CA LYS A 24 16.49 -1.34 -18.66
C LYS A 24 16.07 -2.80 -18.68
N SER A 25 16.98 -3.67 -19.09
CA SER A 25 16.89 -5.12 -18.86
C SER A 25 17.21 -5.51 -17.41
N ASP A 26 17.91 -4.66 -16.64
CA ASP A 26 18.35 -4.92 -15.29
C ASP A 26 17.56 -4.08 -14.28
N ARG A 27 16.76 -4.74 -13.43
CA ARG A 27 15.83 -4.14 -12.46
C ARG A 27 16.50 -3.73 -11.14
N THR A 28 17.63 -3.06 -11.18
CA THR A 28 18.34 -2.63 -9.96
C THR A 28 17.72 -1.37 -9.34
N GLU A 29 17.12 -0.49 -10.14
CA GLU A 29 16.47 0.73 -9.68
C GLU A 29 14.97 0.52 -9.47
N SER A 30 14.40 1.00 -8.35
CA SER A 30 12.95 0.94 -8.14
C SER A 30 12.20 1.90 -9.08
N ASP A 31 10.96 1.55 -9.45
CA ASP A 31 10.14 2.39 -10.33
C ASP A 31 9.94 3.82 -9.79
N ILE A 32 9.88 3.98 -8.46
CA ILE A 32 9.76 5.31 -7.82
C ILE A 32 11.03 6.14 -8.07
N ARG A 33 12.21 5.55 -7.93
CA ARG A 33 13.49 6.25 -8.18
C ARG A 33 13.63 6.62 -9.64
N LEU A 34 13.27 5.73 -10.55
CA LEU A 34 13.26 5.99 -11.98
C LEU A 34 12.35 7.17 -12.31
N ARG A 35 11.13 7.18 -11.79
CA ARG A 35 10.16 8.27 -11.98
C ARG A 35 10.67 9.60 -11.44
N ASP A 36 11.28 9.60 -10.26
CA ASP A 36 11.86 10.81 -9.66
C ASP A 36 13.05 11.34 -10.47
N ARG A 37 13.92 10.45 -10.95
CA ARG A 37 15.05 10.82 -11.79
C ARG A 37 14.62 11.48 -13.09
N VAL A 38 13.70 10.85 -13.84
CA VAL A 38 13.17 11.39 -15.10
C VAL A 38 12.50 12.76 -14.89
N LEU A 39 11.71 12.89 -13.80
CA LEU A 39 11.06 14.14 -13.44
C LEU A 39 12.09 15.26 -13.17
N ARG A 40 13.15 14.92 -12.45
CA ARG A 40 14.23 15.85 -12.12
C ARG A 40 15.04 16.27 -13.35
N GLU A 41 15.34 15.34 -14.24
CA GLU A 41 16.07 15.60 -15.47
C GLU A 41 15.29 16.52 -16.43
N LEU A 42 13.99 16.30 -16.59
CA LEU A 42 13.15 17.07 -17.50
C LEU A 42 12.74 18.43 -16.95
N TYR A 43 12.41 18.51 -15.66
CA TYR A 43 11.72 19.70 -15.11
C TYR A 43 12.39 20.27 -13.87
N GLY A 44 13.49 19.70 -13.38
CA GLY A 44 14.09 20.12 -12.11
C GLY A 44 13.19 19.88 -10.88
N ALA A 45 12.11 19.11 -11.05
CA ALA A 45 11.14 18.81 -10.00
C ALA A 45 11.41 17.42 -9.41
N SER A 46 10.94 17.18 -8.18
CA SER A 46 11.07 15.90 -7.50
C SER A 46 9.71 15.40 -7.04
N LEU A 47 9.59 14.08 -6.92
CA LEU A 47 8.44 13.49 -6.23
C LEU A 47 8.43 13.96 -4.76
N PRO A 48 7.25 14.17 -4.18
CA PRO A 48 7.17 14.60 -2.80
C PRO A 48 7.55 13.47 -1.84
N ASP A 49 8.15 13.83 -0.71
CA ASP A 49 8.44 12.89 0.34
C ASP A 49 7.17 12.33 0.98
N GLY A 50 7.24 11.06 1.36
CA GLY A 50 6.18 10.36 2.08
C GLY A 50 5.09 9.77 1.18
N ALA A 51 4.69 8.56 1.53
CA ALA A 51 3.72 7.76 0.76
C ALA A 51 2.37 8.48 0.55
N ASN A 52 1.89 9.23 1.55
CA ASN A 52 0.62 9.95 1.45
C ASN A 52 0.67 11.09 0.43
N ASN A 53 1.82 11.79 0.31
CA ASN A 53 1.99 12.85 -0.66
C ASN A 53 2.04 12.29 -2.08
N ILE A 54 2.73 11.16 -2.27
CA ILE A 54 2.76 10.44 -3.55
C ILE A 54 1.34 10.00 -3.93
N LEU A 55 0.61 9.41 -2.99
CA LEU A 55 -0.77 8.99 -3.19
C LEU A 55 -1.68 10.19 -3.54
N GLY A 56 -1.50 11.33 -2.88
CA GLY A 56 -2.22 12.57 -3.18
C GLY A 56 -1.99 13.03 -4.62
N VAL A 57 -0.76 12.94 -5.12
CA VAL A 57 -0.45 13.23 -6.53
C VAL A 57 -1.18 12.27 -7.47
N GLU A 58 -1.18 10.94 -7.17
CA GLU A 58 -1.86 9.96 -8.00
C GLU A 58 -3.40 10.16 -8.01
N TYR A 59 -4.00 10.58 -6.90
CA TYR A 59 -5.42 10.95 -6.88
C TYR A 59 -5.71 12.15 -7.78
N ILE A 60 -4.88 13.18 -7.76
CA ILE A 60 -5.04 14.35 -8.63
C ILE A 60 -4.89 13.93 -10.10
N ARG A 61 -3.93 13.07 -10.41
CA ARG A 61 -3.75 12.52 -11.77
C ARG A 61 -4.98 11.73 -12.22
N ALA A 62 -5.49 10.83 -11.37
CA ALA A 62 -6.68 10.06 -11.66
C ALA A 62 -7.90 10.97 -11.90
N LEU A 63 -8.11 11.95 -11.03
CA LEU A 63 -9.19 12.94 -11.15
C LEU A 63 -9.14 13.69 -12.50
N ARG A 64 -7.94 14.11 -12.91
CA ARG A 64 -7.74 14.78 -14.21
C ARG A 64 -8.06 13.86 -15.40
N ARG A 65 -7.64 12.60 -15.35
CA ARG A 65 -7.86 11.62 -16.43
C ARG A 65 -9.34 11.30 -16.65
N ILE A 66 -10.13 11.28 -15.58
CA ILE A 66 -11.58 11.06 -15.69
C ILE A 66 -12.36 12.35 -15.96
N GLY A 67 -11.69 13.49 -16.14
CA GLY A 67 -12.36 14.77 -16.35
C GLY A 67 -13.18 15.25 -15.14
N GLY A 68 -12.77 14.85 -13.94
CA GLY A 68 -13.47 15.19 -12.70
C GLY A 68 -13.39 16.70 -12.38
N THR A 69 -14.46 17.23 -11.85
CA THR A 69 -14.62 18.66 -11.49
C THR A 69 -14.27 18.96 -10.03
N LEU A 70 -13.88 17.96 -9.24
CA LEU A 70 -13.52 18.14 -7.84
C LEU A 70 -12.23 18.97 -7.71
N THR A 71 -12.22 19.91 -6.79
CA THR A 71 -11.04 20.69 -6.43
C THR A 71 -10.27 19.97 -5.32
N PRO A 72 -9.03 19.52 -5.57
CA PRO A 72 -8.24 18.86 -4.54
C PRO A 72 -7.81 19.86 -3.47
N VAL A 73 -8.10 19.57 -2.21
CA VAL A 73 -7.67 20.34 -1.05
C VAL A 73 -6.71 19.48 -0.23
N THR A 74 -5.53 20.03 0.09
CA THR A 74 -4.56 19.36 0.93
C THR A 74 -4.64 19.89 2.35
N VAL A 75 -4.71 18.99 3.32
CA VAL A 75 -4.63 19.33 4.74
C VAL A 75 -3.24 18.96 5.23
N ARG A 76 -2.54 19.93 5.85
CA ARG A 76 -1.23 19.68 6.44
C ARG A 76 -1.39 18.73 7.62
N ARG A 77 -0.60 17.68 7.65
CA ARG A 77 -0.53 16.81 8.81
C ARG A 77 0.19 17.55 9.95
N GLU A 78 -0.43 17.57 11.10
CA GLU A 78 0.17 18.06 12.33
C GLU A 78 0.58 16.87 13.21
N GLY A 79 1.83 16.88 13.72
CA GLY A 79 2.35 15.83 14.59
C GLY A 79 2.80 14.54 13.89
N ASP A 80 3.34 13.63 14.71
CA ASP A 80 3.85 12.30 14.30
C ASP A 80 2.78 11.19 14.38
N GLU A 81 1.52 11.57 14.39
CA GLU A 81 0.41 10.63 14.51
C GLU A 81 0.27 9.81 13.23
N THR A 82 0.55 8.54 13.32
CA THR A 82 0.47 7.62 12.21
C THR A 82 -0.61 6.57 12.45
N ALA A 83 -1.23 6.07 11.38
CA ALA A 83 -2.11 4.91 11.48
C ALA A 83 -1.42 3.70 12.14
N THR A 84 -0.10 3.61 12.03
CA THR A 84 0.71 2.59 12.71
C THR A 84 0.68 2.77 14.23
N ARG A 85 0.77 4.01 14.72
CA ARG A 85 0.70 4.31 16.16
C ARG A 85 -0.68 3.97 16.72
N SER A 86 -1.76 4.36 16.03
CA SER A 86 -3.13 4.02 16.43
C SER A 86 -3.37 2.51 16.43
N ARG A 87 -2.89 1.78 15.38
CA ARG A 87 -2.98 0.33 15.36
C ARG A 87 -2.15 -0.35 16.46
N SER A 88 -0.99 0.20 16.80
CA SER A 88 -0.18 -0.30 17.90
C SER A 88 -0.89 -0.11 19.24
N ALA A 89 -1.46 1.06 19.51
CA ALA A 89 -2.24 1.33 20.72
C ALA A 89 -3.43 0.37 20.84
N LEU A 90 -4.14 0.11 19.74
CA LEU A 90 -5.21 -0.89 19.70
C LEU A 90 -4.72 -2.31 20.02
N ARG A 91 -3.57 -2.73 19.48
CA ARG A 91 -3.03 -4.08 19.73
C ARG A 91 -2.58 -4.27 21.17
N THR A 92 -1.98 -3.25 21.77
CA THR A 92 -1.45 -3.30 23.14
C THR A 92 -2.47 -2.92 24.21
N GLU A 93 -3.74 -2.66 23.83
CA GLU A 93 -4.81 -2.21 24.73
C GLU A 93 -4.52 -0.90 25.45
N ASP A 94 -3.65 -0.08 24.88
CA ASP A 94 -3.34 1.24 25.39
C ASP A 94 -4.48 2.21 25.04
N MET A 95 -5.56 2.14 25.82
CA MET A 95 -6.74 2.98 25.62
C MET A 95 -6.43 4.46 25.87
N ARG A 96 -5.45 4.78 26.73
CA ARG A 96 -4.99 6.14 26.95
C ARG A 96 -4.28 6.68 25.73
N GLY A 97 -3.30 5.96 25.21
CA GLY A 97 -2.61 6.33 23.98
C GLY A 97 -3.57 6.44 22.80
N LEU A 98 -4.60 5.59 22.74
CA LEU A 98 -5.62 5.65 21.70
C LEU A 98 -6.50 6.92 21.81
N SER A 99 -6.91 7.29 23.02
CA SER A 99 -7.72 8.51 23.25
C SER A 99 -6.98 9.82 22.94
N GLU A 100 -5.64 9.79 22.98
CA GLU A 100 -4.82 10.93 22.53
C GLU A 100 -4.75 11.02 20.99
N LEU A 101 -4.98 9.91 20.27
CA LEU A 101 -4.84 9.81 18.82
C LEU A 101 -6.17 9.85 18.06
N CYS A 102 -7.27 9.59 18.74
CA CYS A 102 -8.60 9.47 18.15
C CYS A 102 -9.62 10.34 18.89
N PRO A 103 -10.64 10.88 18.20
CA PRO A 103 -11.78 11.49 18.85
C PRO A 103 -12.47 10.54 19.84
N PRO A 104 -13.06 11.05 20.96
CA PRO A 104 -13.70 10.22 21.96
C PRO A 104 -14.74 9.26 21.40
N GLU A 105 -15.54 9.70 20.44
CA GLU A 105 -16.58 8.91 19.77
C GLU A 105 -15.99 7.71 19.01
N MET A 106 -14.80 7.88 18.41
CA MET A 106 -14.08 6.79 17.75
C MET A 106 -13.51 5.79 18.76
N THR A 107 -13.05 6.27 19.92
CA THR A 107 -12.47 5.42 20.96
C THR A 107 -13.51 4.45 21.51
N GLU A 108 -14.75 4.88 21.68
CA GLU A 108 -15.87 4.02 22.11
C GLU A 108 -16.19 2.92 21.09
N LEU A 109 -16.15 3.25 19.80
CA LEU A 109 -16.41 2.28 18.71
C LEU A 109 -15.29 1.24 18.54
N LEU A 110 -14.06 1.57 18.94
CA LEU A 110 -12.89 0.69 18.79
C LEU A 110 -12.75 -0.34 19.91
N THR A 111 -13.70 -0.41 20.85
CA THR A 111 -13.74 -1.46 21.89
C THR A 111 -14.15 -2.83 21.34
N ASP A 112 -14.89 -2.86 20.23
CA ASP A 112 -15.28 -4.11 19.55
C ASP A 112 -14.23 -4.45 18.49
N ARG A 113 -13.35 -5.40 18.82
CA ARG A 113 -12.24 -5.81 17.93
C ARG A 113 -12.69 -6.94 17.03
N PRO A 114 -12.34 -6.86 15.73
CA PRO A 114 -12.49 -8.02 14.87
C PRO A 114 -11.60 -9.16 15.40
N ASP A 115 -12.19 -10.32 15.61
CA ASP A 115 -11.48 -11.53 15.99
C ASP A 115 -10.67 -12.06 14.78
N THR A 116 -9.44 -11.55 14.65
CA THR A 116 -8.53 -11.98 13.59
C THR A 116 -8.02 -13.41 13.79
N GLY A 117 -8.20 -13.99 14.98
CA GLY A 117 -7.83 -15.39 15.27
C GLY A 117 -8.59 -16.39 14.42
N ARG A 118 -9.77 -16.02 13.93
CA ARG A 118 -10.58 -16.87 13.01
C ARG A 118 -10.09 -16.85 11.57
N LEU A 119 -9.26 -15.89 11.18
CA LEU A 119 -8.78 -15.80 9.79
C LEU A 119 -7.87 -16.97 9.43
N TYR A 120 -6.98 -17.37 10.34
CA TYR A 120 -6.05 -18.44 10.05
C TYR A 120 -6.74 -19.81 9.82
N PRO A 121 -7.64 -20.29 10.66
CA PRO A 121 -8.38 -21.53 10.39
C PRO A 121 -9.17 -21.51 9.08
N LEU A 122 -9.76 -20.38 8.71
CA LEU A 122 -10.48 -20.24 7.44
C LEU A 122 -9.53 -20.28 6.24
N ALA A 123 -8.40 -19.60 6.33
CA ALA A 123 -7.36 -19.65 5.31
C ALA A 123 -6.79 -21.07 5.21
N PHE A 124 -6.49 -21.72 6.34
CA PHE A 124 -6.01 -23.11 6.39
C PHE A 124 -6.98 -24.05 5.68
N ASP A 125 -8.26 -24.04 6.04
CA ASP A 125 -9.27 -24.85 5.38
C ASP A 125 -9.31 -24.60 3.87
N ARG A 126 -9.30 -23.33 3.47
CA ARG A 126 -9.40 -22.95 2.05
C ARG A 126 -8.16 -23.36 1.22
N PHE A 127 -6.96 -23.13 1.73
CA PHE A 127 -5.72 -23.45 1.01
C PHE A 127 -5.29 -24.92 1.13
N SER A 128 -5.82 -25.67 2.10
CA SER A 128 -5.57 -27.11 2.24
C SER A 128 -6.41 -27.96 1.28
N ARG A 129 -7.47 -27.40 0.72
CA ARG A 129 -8.28 -28.08 -0.29
C ARG A 129 -7.56 -28.08 -1.64
N ASP A 130 -7.66 -29.18 -2.36
CA ASP A 130 -7.03 -29.34 -3.69
C ASP A 130 -7.89 -28.69 -4.82
N GLU A 131 -8.62 -27.65 -4.46
CA GLU A 131 -9.45 -26.88 -5.38
C GLU A 131 -8.68 -25.66 -5.91
N PRO A 132 -8.70 -25.44 -7.23
CA PRO A 132 -8.10 -24.23 -7.78
C PRO A 132 -8.81 -23.00 -7.21
N ILE A 133 -8.06 -22.08 -6.62
CA ILE A 133 -8.57 -20.77 -6.24
C ILE A 133 -8.59 -19.93 -7.52
N ALA A 134 -9.68 -20.06 -8.28
CA ALA A 134 -9.92 -19.21 -9.43
C ALA A 134 -10.29 -17.80 -8.95
N ASP A 135 -9.65 -16.79 -9.52
CA ASP A 135 -10.07 -15.40 -9.54
C ASP A 135 -10.31 -14.70 -8.19
N ILE A 136 -9.37 -14.85 -7.26
CA ILE A 136 -9.31 -13.92 -6.14
C ILE A 136 -8.49 -12.70 -6.58
N ASP A 137 -9.14 -11.54 -6.67
CA ASP A 137 -8.47 -10.29 -6.99
C ASP A 137 -7.25 -10.04 -6.08
N GLY A 138 -6.11 -9.79 -6.71
CA GLY A 138 -4.85 -9.57 -6.00
C GLY A 138 -4.07 -10.84 -5.64
N LEU A 139 -4.64 -12.04 -5.77
CA LEU A 139 -3.95 -13.29 -5.55
C LEU A 139 -3.30 -13.80 -6.85
N SER A 140 -1.99 -13.58 -7.00
CA SER A 140 -1.25 -14.16 -8.12
C SER A 140 -0.96 -15.64 -7.88
N ALA A 141 -0.77 -16.40 -8.95
CA ALA A 141 -0.40 -17.83 -8.85
C ALA A 141 0.85 -18.07 -7.97
N ASP A 142 1.87 -17.20 -8.08
CA ASP A 142 3.07 -17.28 -7.25
C ASP A 142 2.76 -17.06 -5.76
N LEU A 143 1.90 -16.10 -5.42
CA LEU A 143 1.48 -15.87 -4.04
C LEU A 143 0.62 -17.02 -3.51
N TYR A 144 -0.28 -17.55 -4.34
CA TYR A 144 -1.09 -18.72 -4.01
C TYR A 144 -0.23 -19.93 -3.62
N TYR A 145 0.73 -20.31 -4.46
CA TYR A 145 1.61 -21.45 -4.17
C TYR A 145 2.47 -21.21 -2.93
N ARG A 146 2.95 -19.99 -2.69
CA ARG A 146 3.70 -19.64 -1.49
C ARG A 146 2.87 -19.79 -0.22
N ILE A 147 1.61 -19.34 -0.23
CA ILE A 147 0.69 -19.52 0.90
C ILE A 147 0.45 -21.01 1.12
N ARG A 148 0.11 -21.75 0.06
CA ARG A 148 -0.16 -23.20 0.12
C ARG A 148 1.01 -23.99 0.69
N ASP A 149 2.23 -23.68 0.30
CA ASP A 149 3.45 -24.36 0.77
C ASP A 149 3.76 -24.08 2.24
N ARG A 150 3.29 -22.97 2.78
CA ARG A 150 3.62 -22.53 4.15
C ARG A 150 2.50 -22.69 5.15
N ILE A 151 1.25 -22.71 4.70
CA ILE A 151 0.10 -22.67 5.60
C ILE A 151 0.05 -23.87 6.56
N SER A 152 0.51 -25.05 6.13
CA SER A 152 0.50 -26.25 6.97
C SER A 152 1.55 -26.25 8.10
N VAL A 153 2.56 -25.38 8.02
CA VAL A 153 3.66 -25.31 9.00
C VAL A 153 3.59 -24.08 9.88
N CYS A 154 2.75 -23.10 9.56
CA CYS A 154 2.50 -21.93 10.38
C CYS A 154 1.41 -22.23 11.43
N ARG A 155 1.38 -21.47 12.51
CA ARG A 155 0.44 -21.63 13.63
C ARG A 155 -0.68 -20.60 13.63
N ASP A 156 -0.40 -19.44 13.05
CA ASP A 156 -1.30 -18.30 13.02
C ASP A 156 -1.08 -17.41 11.79
N THR A 157 -1.91 -16.39 11.68
CA THR A 157 -1.86 -15.44 10.56
C THR A 157 -0.53 -14.66 10.51
N ASP A 158 0.03 -14.28 11.65
CA ASP A 158 1.25 -13.48 11.70
C ASP A 158 2.47 -14.29 11.24
N GLU A 159 2.57 -15.56 11.67
CA GLU A 159 3.59 -16.49 11.17
C GLU A 159 3.43 -16.74 9.67
N LEU A 160 2.21 -16.92 9.18
CA LEU A 160 1.97 -17.12 7.75
C LEU A 160 2.38 -15.89 6.94
N VAL A 161 1.94 -14.70 7.34
CA VAL A 161 2.31 -13.44 6.69
C VAL A 161 3.83 -13.26 6.67
N ALA A 162 4.50 -13.52 7.79
CA ALA A 162 5.96 -13.45 7.87
C ALA A 162 6.64 -14.44 6.91
N ALA A 163 6.15 -15.69 6.83
CA ALA A 163 6.72 -16.75 6.01
C ALA A 163 6.59 -16.51 4.50
N VAL A 164 5.52 -15.82 4.05
CA VAL A 164 5.27 -15.56 2.63
C VAL A 164 5.69 -14.17 2.17
N THR A 165 6.01 -13.26 3.10
CA THR A 165 6.48 -11.91 2.80
C THR A 165 7.81 -11.94 2.04
N THR A 166 7.91 -11.11 0.99
CA THR A 166 9.11 -10.95 0.16
C THR A 166 9.24 -9.48 -0.28
N LYS A 167 10.30 -9.15 -1.02
CA LYS A 167 10.41 -7.83 -1.67
C LYS A 167 9.25 -7.56 -2.65
N LYS A 168 8.71 -8.60 -3.29
CA LYS A 168 7.58 -8.51 -4.23
C LYS A 168 6.23 -8.48 -3.50
N TYR A 169 6.09 -9.27 -2.44
CA TYR A 169 4.89 -9.38 -1.63
C TYR A 169 5.19 -8.86 -0.23
N THR A 170 4.85 -7.60 0.00
CA THR A 170 4.98 -6.99 1.33
C THR A 170 3.92 -7.54 2.27
N SER A 171 4.14 -7.45 3.59
CA SER A 171 3.17 -7.89 4.60
C SER A 171 1.77 -7.28 4.44
N ALA A 172 1.69 -6.07 3.91
CA ALA A 172 0.41 -5.40 3.64
C ALA A 172 -0.32 -5.93 2.39
N ARG A 173 0.36 -6.74 1.55
CA ARG A 173 -0.19 -7.32 0.33
C ARG A 173 -0.56 -8.81 0.50
N VAL A 174 0.02 -9.45 1.48
CA VAL A 174 -0.31 -10.83 1.90
C VAL A 174 -1.55 -10.83 2.76
#